data_73a47ee9fbe754bc170e755e8ce33120
#
_entry.id   73a47ee9fbe754bc170e755e8ce33120
#
_cell.length_a   1.000
_cell.length_b   1.000
_cell.length_c   1.000
_cell.angle_alpha   90.00
_cell.angle_beta   90.00
_cell.angle_gamma   90.00
#
_symmetry.space_group_name_H-M   'P 1'
#
loop_
_entity.id
_entity.type
_entity.pdbx_description
1 polymer ?
#
loop_
_entity_poly.entity_id
_entity_poly.type
_entity_poly.pdbx_seq_one_letter_code
_entity_poly.pdbx_strand_id
1 'polypeptide(L)'
;MKQETKDYAIDRAYKASAGVANAVLVTLGLGLLFETFGKFLGWDGFLAIGAATKSLLAPAIGAGIAYQLGGNTLVIFSSMACAAVGGNAIGTTQDGLITIVTGQPVSAVLAAVVATWVGKRVSGKTKLDMMAIPFAAILAGGVAGVGLAAVTTPFLQWLSGEITASVQGSPLFGSMVVSLVWSILLMSPASSAALAIALQLDPVSSAAALIGCTVQFVGFTAMSLKQNDWGGNIAQSLITPKVQFPNLVKNPRLVIPPFVSSLICAPVATMMFHLKVPYELGGLGLNSLIAPLNILANQGTGPLLAYVAAGVILPIFTTLGIYHFLKLFGWAKAGDLRMEVQ
;
A
#
# COMPACT_ATOMS: atom_id res chain seq x y z
N MET A 1 -30.03 -2.08 14.90
CA MET A 1 -29.82 -0.74 14.30
C MET A 1 -28.39 -0.19 14.47
N LYS A 2 -27.83 -0.01 15.68
CA LYS A 2 -26.44 0.47 15.85
C LYS A 2 -25.39 -0.54 15.33
N GLN A 3 -25.55 -1.83 15.54
CA GLN A 3 -24.62 -2.87 15.11
C GLN A 3 -24.64 -3.03 13.58
N GLU A 4 -25.80 -3.15 12.97
CA GLU A 4 -25.97 -3.23 11.50
C GLU A 4 -25.36 -2.03 10.76
N THR A 5 -25.51 -0.81 11.31
CA THR A 5 -24.91 0.39 10.73
C THR A 5 -23.38 0.35 10.83
N LYS A 6 -22.84 -0.18 11.93
CA LYS A 6 -21.40 -0.35 12.12
C LYS A 6 -20.84 -1.40 11.15
N ASP A 7 -21.51 -2.54 11.03
CA ASP A 7 -21.09 -3.62 10.13
C ASP A 7 -21.14 -3.19 8.66
N TYR A 8 -22.18 -2.41 8.30
CA TYR A 8 -22.27 -1.79 6.97
C TYR A 8 -21.12 -0.81 6.70
N ALA A 9 -20.79 0.06 7.65
CA ALA A 9 -19.69 1.02 7.47
C ALA A 9 -18.34 0.32 7.34
N ILE A 10 -18.11 -0.74 8.13
CA ILE A 10 -16.88 -1.54 8.06
C ILE A 10 -16.78 -2.25 6.70
N ASP A 11 -17.85 -2.87 6.21
CA ASP A 11 -17.87 -3.51 4.88
C ASP A 11 -17.52 -2.49 3.77
N ARG A 12 -18.10 -1.29 3.82
CA ARG A 12 -17.82 -0.23 2.84
C ARG A 12 -16.38 0.26 2.89
N ALA A 13 -15.84 0.46 4.10
CA ALA A 13 -14.43 0.82 4.28
C ALA A 13 -13.49 -0.27 3.74
N TYR A 14 -13.81 -1.53 4.01
CA TYR A 14 -13.04 -2.66 3.51
C TYR A 14 -13.05 -2.74 1.98
N LYS A 15 -14.23 -2.61 1.35
CA LYS A 15 -14.37 -2.58 -0.12
C LYS A 15 -13.63 -1.40 -0.74
N ALA A 16 -13.75 -0.20 -0.18
CA ALA A 16 -13.00 0.96 -0.65
C ALA A 16 -11.48 0.73 -0.57
N SER A 17 -11.00 0.19 0.56
CA SER A 17 -9.57 -0.14 0.74
C SER A 17 -9.08 -1.19 -0.25
N ALA A 18 -9.89 -2.20 -0.58
CA ALA A 18 -9.57 -3.18 -1.62
C ALA A 18 -9.44 -2.51 -3.00
N GLY A 19 -10.33 -1.56 -3.32
CA GLY A 19 -10.24 -0.75 -4.54
C GLY A 19 -8.94 0.06 -4.62
N VAL A 20 -8.54 0.69 -3.52
CA VAL A 20 -7.25 1.41 -3.43
C VAL A 20 -6.07 0.46 -3.61
N ALA A 21 -6.07 -0.67 -2.93
CA ALA A 21 -4.97 -1.64 -3.01
C ALA A 21 -4.77 -2.17 -4.42
N ASN A 22 -5.86 -2.51 -5.12
CA ASN A 22 -5.81 -2.96 -6.52
C ASN A 22 -5.30 -1.85 -7.45
N ALA A 23 -5.76 -0.61 -7.26
CA ALA A 23 -5.28 0.52 -8.04
C ALA A 23 -3.77 0.73 -7.87
N VAL A 24 -3.27 0.73 -6.62
CA VAL A 24 -1.84 0.88 -6.32
C VAL A 24 -1.02 -0.25 -6.94
N LEU A 25 -1.48 -1.49 -6.83
CA LEU A 25 -0.77 -2.64 -7.41
C LEU A 25 -0.66 -2.50 -8.94
N VAL A 26 -1.79 -2.26 -9.61
CA VAL A 26 -1.85 -2.24 -11.09
C VAL A 26 -1.13 -1.03 -11.65
N THR A 27 -1.23 0.14 -11.04
CA THR A 27 -0.60 1.35 -11.59
C THR A 27 0.82 1.53 -11.08
N LEU A 28 1.02 1.75 -9.80
CA LEU A 28 2.35 2.00 -9.26
C LEU A 28 3.20 0.74 -9.27
N GLY A 29 2.68 -0.38 -8.75
CA GLY A 29 3.44 -1.61 -8.61
C GLY A 29 3.94 -2.14 -9.96
N LEU A 30 3.01 -2.40 -10.89
CA LEU A 30 3.40 -2.86 -12.23
C LEU A 30 4.10 -1.79 -13.03
N GLY A 31 3.76 -0.50 -12.85
CA GLY A 31 4.48 0.60 -13.49
C GLY A 31 5.97 0.62 -13.13
N LEU A 32 6.31 0.47 -11.84
CA LEU A 32 7.69 0.32 -11.37
C LEU A 32 8.37 -0.93 -11.92
N LEU A 33 7.63 -2.03 -12.06
CA LEU A 33 8.15 -3.26 -12.62
C LEU A 33 8.49 -3.11 -14.11
N PHE A 34 7.63 -2.48 -14.89
CA PHE A 34 7.90 -2.18 -16.30
C PHE A 34 9.10 -1.25 -16.47
N GLU A 35 9.22 -0.18 -15.66
CA GLU A 35 10.42 0.68 -15.68
C GLU A 35 11.68 -0.10 -15.33
N THR A 36 11.60 -1.02 -14.36
CA THR A 36 12.73 -1.88 -13.97
C THR A 36 13.16 -2.78 -15.13
N PHE A 37 12.21 -3.42 -15.80
CA PHE A 37 12.50 -4.22 -16.99
C PHE A 37 13.04 -3.37 -18.15
N GLY A 38 12.51 -2.16 -18.34
CA GLY A 38 13.03 -1.23 -19.34
C GLY A 38 14.52 -0.91 -19.12
N LYS A 39 14.93 -0.74 -17.87
CA LYS A 39 16.34 -0.53 -17.50
C LYS A 39 17.19 -1.76 -17.73
N PHE A 40 16.73 -2.96 -17.38
CA PHE A 40 17.49 -4.19 -17.58
C PHE A 40 17.65 -4.54 -19.06
N LEU A 41 16.62 -4.30 -19.87
CA LEU A 41 16.60 -4.65 -21.29
C LEU A 41 17.11 -3.52 -22.19
N GLY A 42 17.30 -2.31 -21.63
CA GLY A 42 17.64 -1.12 -22.41
C GLY A 42 16.54 -0.73 -23.41
N TRP A 43 15.25 -0.96 -23.07
CA TRP A 43 14.14 -0.69 -23.97
C TRP A 43 13.26 0.44 -23.46
N ASP A 44 13.34 1.59 -24.14
CA ASP A 44 12.58 2.81 -23.79
C ASP A 44 11.06 2.61 -23.82
N GLY A 45 10.55 1.68 -24.62
CA GLY A 45 9.13 1.34 -24.64
C GLY A 45 8.59 0.89 -23.29
N PHE A 46 9.34 0.06 -22.54
CA PHE A 46 8.96 -0.33 -21.18
C PHE A 46 9.06 0.82 -20.18
N LEU A 47 10.04 1.70 -20.33
CA LEU A 47 10.14 2.90 -19.51
C LEU A 47 8.90 3.81 -19.70
N ALA A 48 8.49 4.02 -20.95
CA ALA A 48 7.31 4.82 -21.28
C ALA A 48 6.01 4.17 -20.75
N ILE A 49 5.83 2.85 -20.92
CA ILE A 49 4.69 2.11 -20.37
C ILE A 49 4.64 2.26 -18.84
N GLY A 50 5.77 2.08 -18.17
CA GLY A 50 5.86 2.18 -16.73
C GLY A 50 5.51 3.57 -16.22
N ALA A 51 6.09 4.61 -16.81
CA ALA A 51 5.82 6.01 -16.46
C ALA A 51 4.35 6.39 -16.66
N ALA A 52 3.77 6.03 -17.81
CA ALA A 52 2.36 6.27 -18.10
C ALA A 52 1.45 5.54 -17.11
N THR A 53 1.76 4.28 -16.81
CA THR A 53 0.98 3.47 -15.87
C THR A 53 0.99 4.08 -14.46
N LYS A 54 2.15 4.52 -13.97
CA LYS A 54 2.27 5.16 -12.64
C LYS A 54 1.49 6.47 -12.54
N SER A 55 1.47 7.26 -13.61
CA SER A 55 0.73 8.55 -13.62
C SER A 55 -0.78 8.39 -13.48
N LEU A 56 -1.31 7.19 -13.72
CA LEU A 56 -2.74 6.88 -13.61
C LEU A 56 -3.18 6.47 -12.20
N LEU A 57 -2.32 6.54 -11.17
CA LEU A 57 -2.65 6.08 -9.82
C LEU A 57 -3.91 6.75 -9.27
N ALA A 58 -4.00 8.08 -9.27
CA ALA A 58 -5.14 8.78 -8.70
C ALA A 58 -6.46 8.46 -9.44
N PRO A 59 -6.55 8.52 -10.77
CA PRO A 59 -7.73 8.05 -11.50
C PRO A 59 -8.10 6.60 -11.21
N ALA A 60 -7.12 5.70 -11.16
CA ALA A 60 -7.36 4.28 -10.86
C ALA A 60 -7.91 4.05 -9.45
N ILE A 61 -7.48 4.83 -8.45
CA ILE A 61 -8.06 4.83 -7.11
C ILE A 61 -9.56 5.18 -7.20
N GLY A 62 -9.91 6.21 -7.96
CA GLY A 62 -11.30 6.60 -8.17
C GLY A 62 -12.15 5.48 -8.79
N ALA A 63 -11.64 4.86 -9.85
CA ALA A 63 -12.29 3.73 -10.51
C ALA A 63 -12.45 2.53 -9.56
N GLY A 64 -11.36 2.16 -8.87
CA GLY A 64 -11.33 1.02 -7.96
C GLY A 64 -12.32 1.16 -6.81
N ILE A 65 -12.39 2.33 -6.17
CA ILE A 65 -13.35 2.60 -5.10
C ILE A 65 -14.77 2.52 -5.62
N ALA A 66 -15.08 3.21 -6.72
CA ALA A 66 -16.44 3.23 -7.27
C ALA A 66 -16.91 1.84 -7.71
N TYR A 67 -16.04 1.06 -8.33
CA TYR A 67 -16.32 -0.32 -8.72
C TYR A 67 -16.61 -1.20 -7.50
N GLN A 68 -15.73 -1.21 -6.51
CA GLN A 68 -15.87 -2.02 -5.30
C GLN A 68 -17.10 -1.63 -4.47
N LEU A 69 -17.50 -0.37 -4.52
CA LEU A 69 -18.72 0.10 -3.87
C LEU A 69 -19.98 -0.12 -4.71
N GLY A 70 -19.90 -0.76 -5.90
CA GLY A 70 -21.02 -1.08 -6.77
C GLY A 70 -21.60 0.13 -7.50
N GLY A 71 -20.74 1.05 -7.93
CA GLY A 71 -21.09 2.15 -8.84
C GLY A 71 -21.33 1.64 -10.27
N ASN A 72 -22.24 2.27 -11.00
CA ASN A 72 -22.38 2.05 -12.43
C ASN A 72 -21.26 2.77 -13.21
N THR A 73 -21.19 2.57 -14.51
CA THR A 73 -20.13 3.13 -15.37
C THR A 73 -20.00 4.65 -15.27
N LEU A 74 -21.12 5.37 -15.18
CA LEU A 74 -21.12 6.84 -15.04
C LEU A 74 -20.54 7.26 -13.69
N VAL A 75 -20.86 6.56 -12.62
CA VAL A 75 -20.28 6.80 -11.29
C VAL A 75 -18.78 6.50 -11.27
N ILE A 76 -18.35 5.42 -11.93
CA ILE A 76 -16.93 5.05 -12.01
C ILE A 76 -16.13 6.15 -12.71
N PHE A 77 -16.55 6.59 -13.89
CA PHE A 77 -15.84 7.65 -14.64
C PHE A 77 -15.86 8.99 -13.89
N SER A 78 -16.98 9.34 -13.26
CA SER A 78 -17.05 10.55 -12.44
C SER A 78 -16.10 10.49 -11.25
N SER A 79 -16.00 9.34 -10.58
CA SER A 79 -15.08 9.12 -9.46
C SER A 79 -13.62 9.16 -9.91
N MET A 80 -13.27 8.64 -11.10
CA MET A 80 -11.94 8.78 -11.70
C MET A 80 -11.54 10.25 -11.86
N ALA A 81 -12.44 11.07 -12.42
CA ALA A 81 -12.20 12.50 -12.62
C ALA A 81 -11.99 13.22 -11.28
N CYS A 82 -12.87 12.95 -10.31
CA CYS A 82 -12.78 13.54 -8.96
C CYS A 82 -11.50 13.13 -8.23
N ALA A 83 -11.08 11.87 -8.34
CA ALA A 83 -9.84 11.40 -7.75
C ALA A 83 -8.60 12.06 -8.38
N ALA A 84 -8.60 12.27 -9.69
CA ALA A 84 -7.53 13.00 -10.38
C ALA A 84 -7.43 14.46 -9.89
N VAL A 85 -8.56 15.13 -9.71
CA VAL A 85 -8.62 16.50 -9.16
C VAL A 85 -8.18 16.51 -7.70
N GLY A 86 -8.78 15.67 -6.86
CA GLY A 86 -8.49 15.61 -5.42
C GLY A 86 -7.04 15.20 -5.12
N GLY A 87 -6.46 14.34 -5.97
CA GLY A 87 -5.05 13.93 -5.87
C GLY A 87 -4.05 14.93 -6.46
N ASN A 88 -4.49 16.04 -7.03
CA ASN A 88 -3.63 16.95 -7.81
C ASN A 88 -2.80 16.20 -8.87
N ALA A 89 -3.40 15.18 -9.49
CA ALA A 89 -2.72 14.34 -10.48
C ALA A 89 -2.58 15.02 -11.84
N ILE A 90 -3.39 16.02 -12.12
CA ILE A 90 -3.34 16.83 -13.33
C ILE A 90 -3.10 18.27 -12.91
N GLY A 91 -2.00 18.82 -13.34
CA GLY A 91 -1.59 20.20 -13.05
C GLY A 91 -1.25 20.95 -14.33
N THR A 92 -1.08 22.27 -14.20
CA THR A 92 -0.59 23.14 -15.29
C THR A 92 0.70 23.79 -14.82
N THR A 93 1.75 23.69 -15.62
CA THR A 93 3.01 24.40 -15.36
C THR A 93 2.85 25.91 -15.60
N GLN A 94 3.83 26.70 -15.16
CA GLN A 94 3.86 28.16 -15.40
C GLN A 94 3.83 28.49 -16.90
N ASP A 95 4.36 27.63 -17.75
CA ASP A 95 4.38 27.75 -19.20
C ASP A 95 3.08 27.28 -19.89
N GLY A 96 2.04 26.93 -19.11
CA GLY A 96 0.75 26.48 -19.62
C GLY A 96 0.70 25.01 -20.07
N LEU A 97 1.76 24.23 -19.87
CA LEU A 97 1.78 22.81 -20.21
C LEU A 97 1.02 21.99 -19.17
N ILE A 98 0.21 21.06 -19.63
CA ILE A 98 -0.47 20.10 -18.75
C ILE A 98 0.53 19.04 -18.32
N THR A 99 0.66 18.84 -17.03
CA THR A 99 1.44 17.75 -16.42
C THR A 99 0.53 16.74 -15.80
N ILE A 100 0.84 15.46 -16.00
CA ILE A 100 0.16 14.33 -15.36
C ILE A 100 1.18 13.64 -14.47
N VAL A 101 0.85 13.56 -13.19
CA VAL A 101 1.69 12.95 -12.16
C VAL A 101 0.91 11.89 -11.37
N THR A 102 1.59 11.10 -10.59
CA THR A 102 0.98 10.04 -9.76
C THR A 102 -0.13 10.58 -8.84
N GLY A 103 0.01 11.82 -8.39
CA GLY A 103 -0.94 12.46 -7.48
C GLY A 103 -0.85 11.98 -6.04
N GLN A 104 -1.58 12.66 -5.15
CA GLN A 104 -1.61 12.39 -3.71
C GLN A 104 -2.77 11.42 -3.39
N PRO A 105 -2.49 10.19 -2.93
CA PRO A 105 -3.50 9.12 -2.83
C PRO A 105 -4.61 9.40 -1.81
N VAL A 106 -4.30 10.06 -0.67
CA VAL A 106 -5.30 10.24 0.41
C VAL A 106 -6.42 11.17 -0.03
N SER A 107 -6.07 12.33 -0.62
CA SER A 107 -7.08 13.25 -1.15
C SER A 107 -7.84 12.66 -2.32
N ALA A 108 -7.17 11.86 -3.18
CA ALA A 108 -7.82 11.13 -4.26
C ALA A 108 -8.88 10.15 -3.72
N VAL A 109 -8.56 9.40 -2.66
CA VAL A 109 -9.52 8.49 -1.99
C VAL A 109 -10.72 9.25 -1.47
N LEU A 110 -10.50 10.36 -0.75
CA LEU A 110 -11.57 11.14 -0.16
C LEU A 110 -12.51 11.74 -1.25
N ALA A 111 -11.95 12.32 -2.30
CA ALA A 111 -12.71 12.83 -3.44
C ALA A 111 -13.52 11.71 -4.14
N ALA A 112 -12.90 10.55 -4.34
CA ALA A 112 -13.54 9.39 -4.94
C ALA A 112 -14.72 8.86 -4.11
N VAL A 113 -14.57 8.79 -2.80
CA VAL A 113 -15.63 8.35 -1.88
C VAL A 113 -16.83 9.29 -1.96
N VAL A 114 -16.58 10.61 -1.92
CA VAL A 114 -17.66 11.62 -2.05
C VAL A 114 -18.37 11.51 -3.40
N ALA A 115 -17.61 11.45 -4.50
CA ALA A 115 -18.16 11.31 -5.86
C ALA A 115 -19.00 10.03 -6.00
N THR A 116 -18.47 8.90 -5.52
CA THR A 116 -19.15 7.61 -5.56
C THR A 116 -20.44 7.63 -4.75
N TRP A 117 -20.41 8.21 -3.55
CA TRP A 117 -21.58 8.29 -2.67
C TRP A 117 -22.69 9.14 -3.29
N VAL A 118 -22.35 10.33 -3.82
CA VAL A 118 -23.31 11.22 -4.49
C VAL A 118 -23.85 10.59 -5.76
N GLY A 119 -22.98 10.09 -6.64
CA GLY A 119 -23.36 9.48 -7.91
C GLY A 119 -24.31 8.30 -7.73
N LYS A 120 -24.06 7.44 -6.76
CA LYS A 120 -24.97 6.32 -6.42
C LYS A 120 -26.31 6.80 -5.87
N ARG A 121 -26.36 7.91 -5.15
CA ARG A 121 -27.61 8.47 -4.65
C ARG A 121 -28.48 9.10 -5.73
N VAL A 122 -27.86 9.62 -6.79
CA VAL A 122 -28.59 10.21 -7.93
C VAL A 122 -29.03 9.13 -8.93
N SER A 123 -28.26 8.06 -9.05
CA SER A 123 -28.51 6.97 -10.00
C SER A 123 -29.92 6.37 -9.87
N GLY A 124 -30.64 6.26 -10.98
CA GLY A 124 -32.00 5.70 -11.08
C GLY A 124 -33.11 6.62 -10.61
N LYS A 125 -32.82 7.89 -10.31
CA LYS A 125 -33.84 8.83 -9.82
C LYS A 125 -34.42 9.74 -10.89
N THR A 126 -33.77 9.87 -12.02
CA THR A 126 -34.18 10.77 -13.08
C THR A 126 -34.13 10.08 -14.45
N LYS A 127 -34.94 10.55 -15.39
CA LYS A 127 -34.84 10.14 -16.81
C LYS A 127 -33.59 10.67 -17.49
N LEU A 128 -32.87 11.59 -16.84
CA LEU A 128 -31.65 12.24 -17.34
C LEU A 128 -30.38 11.73 -16.63
N ASP A 129 -30.38 10.50 -16.18
CA ASP A 129 -29.27 9.91 -15.41
C ASP A 129 -27.92 10.07 -16.11
N MET A 130 -27.87 10.02 -17.45
CA MET A 130 -26.63 10.24 -18.22
C MET A 130 -25.95 11.58 -17.94
N MET A 131 -26.73 12.64 -17.58
CA MET A 131 -26.20 13.94 -17.20
C MET A 131 -26.22 14.18 -15.70
N ALA A 132 -27.31 13.77 -15.04
CA ALA A 132 -27.51 14.03 -13.62
C ALA A 132 -26.46 13.34 -12.75
N ILE A 133 -26.09 12.10 -13.06
CA ILE A 133 -25.11 11.34 -12.28
C ILE A 133 -23.70 12.00 -12.40
N PRO A 134 -23.12 12.20 -13.60
CA PRO A 134 -21.81 12.81 -13.72
C PRO A 134 -21.78 14.24 -13.17
N PHE A 135 -22.78 15.05 -13.47
CA PHE A 135 -22.83 16.43 -12.98
C PHE A 135 -22.80 16.50 -11.46
N ALA A 136 -23.69 15.77 -10.80
CA ALA A 136 -23.78 15.79 -9.34
C ALA A 136 -22.52 15.17 -8.68
N ALA A 137 -22.01 14.04 -9.22
CA ALA A 137 -20.85 13.37 -8.69
C ALA A 137 -19.56 14.21 -8.86
N ILE A 138 -19.35 14.80 -10.04
CA ILE A 138 -18.16 15.62 -10.33
C ILE A 138 -18.22 16.93 -9.56
N LEU A 139 -19.37 17.60 -9.50
CA LEU A 139 -19.52 18.82 -8.71
C LEU A 139 -19.18 18.55 -7.25
N ALA A 140 -19.85 17.58 -6.61
CA ALA A 140 -19.64 17.29 -5.20
C ALA A 140 -18.25 16.72 -4.90
N GLY A 141 -17.80 15.72 -5.66
CA GLY A 141 -16.50 15.08 -5.47
C GLY A 141 -15.33 15.98 -5.88
N GLY A 142 -15.48 16.81 -6.91
CA GLY A 142 -14.47 17.76 -7.35
C GLY A 142 -14.28 18.89 -6.34
N VAL A 143 -15.37 19.54 -5.89
CA VAL A 143 -15.30 20.59 -4.86
C VAL A 143 -14.74 20.04 -3.55
N ALA A 144 -15.23 18.86 -3.11
CA ALA A 144 -14.70 18.20 -1.93
C ALA A 144 -13.22 17.85 -2.10
N GLY A 145 -12.82 17.38 -3.28
CA GLY A 145 -11.44 17.02 -3.60
C GLY A 145 -10.48 18.19 -3.48
N VAL A 146 -10.82 19.32 -4.07
CA VAL A 146 -10.02 20.56 -3.97
C VAL A 146 -9.92 21.03 -2.52
N GLY A 147 -11.03 21.09 -1.80
CA GLY A 147 -11.05 21.52 -0.40
C GLY A 147 -10.29 20.57 0.53
N LEU A 148 -10.44 19.26 0.32
CA LEU A 148 -9.74 18.25 1.12
C LEU A 148 -8.25 18.22 0.80
N ALA A 149 -7.84 18.39 -0.45
CA ALA A 149 -6.42 18.47 -0.83
C ALA A 149 -5.70 19.62 -0.12
N ALA A 150 -6.37 20.76 0.04
CA ALA A 150 -5.82 21.93 0.73
C ALA A 150 -5.53 21.67 2.22
N VAL A 151 -6.22 20.72 2.85
CA VAL A 151 -6.01 20.34 4.26
C VAL A 151 -5.13 19.14 4.40
N THR A 152 -5.37 18.09 3.61
CA THR A 152 -4.65 16.82 3.75
C THR A 152 -3.20 16.90 3.31
N THR A 153 -2.88 17.69 2.28
CA THR A 153 -1.49 17.80 1.79
C THR A 153 -0.55 18.42 2.84
N PRO A 154 -0.86 19.60 3.44
CA PRO A 154 -0.03 20.15 4.50
C PRO A 154 0.07 19.23 5.73
N PHE A 155 -1.04 18.58 6.11
CA PHE A 155 -1.04 17.63 7.23
C PHE A 155 -0.10 16.45 6.99
N LEU A 156 -0.14 15.86 5.79
CA LEU A 156 0.73 14.74 5.45
C LEU A 156 2.21 15.16 5.35
N GLN A 157 2.48 16.36 4.83
CA GLN A 157 3.83 16.91 4.81
C GLN A 157 4.38 17.14 6.23
N TRP A 158 3.56 17.69 7.12
CA TRP A 158 3.91 17.83 8.52
C TRP A 158 4.18 16.47 9.16
N LEU A 159 3.29 15.49 8.98
CA LEU A 159 3.46 14.14 9.53
C LEU A 159 4.73 13.46 8.98
N SER A 160 5.02 13.62 7.69
CA SER A 160 6.25 13.11 7.09
C SER A 160 7.49 13.76 7.71
N GLY A 161 7.44 15.07 7.97
CA GLY A 161 8.49 15.79 8.66
C GLY A 161 8.76 15.26 10.08
N GLU A 162 7.70 15.00 10.85
CA GLU A 162 7.80 14.41 12.20
C GLU A 162 8.41 13.00 12.16
N ILE A 163 7.99 12.17 11.19
CA ILE A 163 8.57 10.83 11.00
C ILE A 163 10.07 10.94 10.68
N THR A 164 10.43 11.80 9.73
CA THR A 164 11.82 12.04 9.34
C THR A 164 12.66 12.54 10.52
N ALA A 165 12.16 13.53 11.26
CA ALA A 165 12.82 14.06 12.43
C ALA A 165 13.02 12.99 13.53
N SER A 166 12.02 12.12 13.74
CA SER A 166 12.11 11.00 14.67
C SER A 166 13.21 10.01 14.29
N VAL A 167 13.31 9.66 12.99
CA VAL A 167 14.35 8.74 12.50
C VAL A 167 15.73 9.39 12.54
N GLN A 168 15.85 10.68 12.25
CA GLN A 168 17.12 11.41 12.33
C GLN A 168 17.59 11.63 13.78
N GLY A 169 16.67 11.96 14.67
CA GLY A 169 16.96 12.19 16.09
C GLY A 169 17.31 10.90 16.85
N SER A 170 16.69 9.80 16.51
CA SER A 170 16.98 8.48 17.08
C SER A 170 16.82 7.38 16.02
N PRO A 171 17.88 7.13 15.22
CA PRO A 171 17.82 6.18 14.10
C PRO A 171 17.36 4.78 14.52
N LEU A 172 17.76 4.33 15.69
CA LEU A 172 17.36 3.04 16.24
C LEU A 172 15.83 2.99 16.46
N PHE A 173 15.34 3.85 17.36
CA PHE A 173 13.92 3.85 17.73
C PHE A 173 13.02 4.30 16.57
N GLY A 174 13.44 5.29 15.80
CA GLY A 174 12.70 5.76 14.63
C GLY A 174 12.50 4.65 13.60
N SER A 175 13.56 3.92 13.24
CA SER A 175 13.45 2.78 12.32
C SER A 175 12.58 1.66 12.87
N MET A 176 12.67 1.35 14.16
CA MET A 176 11.80 0.37 14.83
C MET A 176 10.33 0.76 14.73
N VAL A 177 10.00 2.00 15.10
CA VAL A 177 8.61 2.50 15.10
C VAL A 177 8.04 2.53 13.69
N VAL A 178 8.77 3.11 12.72
CA VAL A 178 8.33 3.15 11.32
C VAL A 178 8.08 1.76 10.78
N SER A 179 9.01 0.84 11.00
CA SER A 179 8.89 -0.56 10.56
C SER A 179 7.67 -1.26 11.17
N LEU A 180 7.43 -1.10 12.47
CA LEU A 180 6.27 -1.68 13.13
C LEU A 180 4.96 -1.09 12.61
N VAL A 181 4.88 0.24 12.45
CA VAL A 181 3.70 0.91 11.92
C VAL A 181 3.37 0.40 10.52
N TRP A 182 4.36 0.30 9.63
CA TRP A 182 4.14 -0.24 8.28
C TRP A 182 3.79 -1.73 8.27
N SER A 183 4.33 -2.50 9.20
CA SER A 183 3.94 -3.90 9.43
C SER A 183 2.47 -4.03 9.81
N ILE A 184 1.99 -3.20 10.73
CA ILE A 184 0.59 -3.16 11.15
C ILE A 184 -0.32 -2.70 10.00
N LEU A 185 0.07 -1.64 9.29
CA LEU A 185 -0.67 -1.13 8.13
C LEU A 185 -0.79 -2.18 7.04
N LEU A 186 0.30 -2.90 6.73
CA LEU A 186 0.26 -3.97 5.74
C LEU A 186 -0.73 -5.07 6.14
N MET A 187 -0.81 -5.45 7.40
CA MET A 187 -1.72 -6.50 7.89
C MET A 187 -3.14 -5.99 8.15
N SER A 188 -3.37 -4.68 8.10
CA SER A 188 -4.69 -4.06 8.21
C SER A 188 -5.40 -3.96 6.85
N PRO A 189 -6.69 -3.55 6.79
CA PRO A 189 -7.35 -3.21 5.54
C PRO A 189 -6.72 -2.02 4.80
N ALA A 190 -5.91 -1.19 5.45
CA ALA A 190 -5.27 -0.04 4.82
C ALA A 190 -4.25 -0.44 3.76
N SER A 191 -3.98 0.46 2.82
CA SER A 191 -2.91 0.29 1.83
C SER A 191 -1.61 0.93 2.35
N SER A 192 -0.67 0.08 2.79
CA SER A 192 0.67 0.52 3.23
C SER A 192 1.44 1.27 2.14
N ALA A 193 1.31 0.81 0.88
CA ALA A 193 1.94 1.45 -0.26
C ALA A 193 1.34 2.84 -0.56
N ALA A 194 0.00 2.98 -0.53
CA ALA A 194 -0.66 4.28 -0.73
C ALA A 194 -0.23 5.29 0.34
N LEU A 195 -0.06 4.85 1.60
CA LEU A 195 0.40 5.72 2.67
C LEU A 195 1.87 6.13 2.52
N ALA A 196 2.76 5.24 2.10
CA ALA A 196 4.15 5.58 1.84
C ALA A 196 4.27 6.66 0.75
N ILE A 197 3.46 6.53 -0.32
CA ILE A 197 3.39 7.51 -1.39
C ILE A 197 2.79 8.85 -0.90
N ALA A 198 1.72 8.78 -0.12
CA ALA A 198 1.05 9.97 0.41
C ALA A 198 1.96 10.80 1.31
N LEU A 199 2.76 10.14 2.14
CA LEU A 199 3.68 10.76 3.06
C LEU A 199 5.01 11.17 2.40
N GLN A 200 5.35 10.61 1.24
CA GLN A 200 6.64 10.85 0.57
C GLN A 200 7.83 10.74 1.54
N LEU A 201 7.87 9.62 2.26
CA LEU A 201 8.87 9.38 3.30
C LEU A 201 10.29 9.60 2.78
N ASP A 202 11.17 10.11 3.65
CA ASP A 202 12.60 10.17 3.35
C ASP A 202 13.19 8.77 3.07
N PRO A 203 14.34 8.68 2.39
CA PRO A 203 14.88 7.39 1.94
C PRO A 203 15.21 6.40 3.06
N VAL A 204 15.53 6.86 4.28
CA VAL A 204 15.82 5.98 5.42
C VAL A 204 14.53 5.45 6.04
N SER A 205 13.56 6.33 6.28
CA SER A 205 12.22 5.98 6.75
C SER A 205 11.53 5.04 5.76
N SER A 206 11.71 5.28 4.45
CA SER A 206 11.19 4.41 3.39
C SER A 206 11.81 3.02 3.43
N ALA A 207 13.12 2.92 3.72
CA ALA A 207 13.79 1.64 3.90
C ALA A 207 13.26 0.90 5.14
N ALA A 208 13.07 1.59 6.26
CA ALA A 208 12.49 1.00 7.47
C ALA A 208 11.05 0.48 7.21
N ALA A 209 10.24 1.27 6.51
CA ALA A 209 8.88 0.88 6.11
C ALA A 209 8.87 -0.33 5.17
N LEU A 210 9.76 -0.35 4.18
CA LEU A 210 9.92 -1.48 3.26
C LEU A 210 10.31 -2.76 4.01
N ILE A 211 11.29 -2.69 4.90
CA ILE A 211 11.71 -3.85 5.72
C ILE A 211 10.55 -4.33 6.59
N GLY A 212 9.82 -3.42 7.26
CA GLY A 212 8.66 -3.78 8.07
C GLY A 212 7.62 -4.57 7.28
N CYS A 213 7.30 -4.11 6.06
CA CYS A 213 6.42 -4.85 5.16
C CYS A 213 7.03 -6.18 4.72
N THR A 214 8.29 -6.20 4.30
CA THR A 214 8.98 -7.42 3.82
C THR A 214 8.98 -8.53 4.86
N VAL A 215 9.22 -8.18 6.12
CA VAL A 215 9.21 -9.12 7.24
C VAL A 215 7.86 -9.84 7.39
N GLN A 216 6.74 -9.20 7.05
CA GLN A 216 5.44 -9.86 7.10
C GLN A 216 5.32 -10.95 6.04
N PHE A 217 5.76 -10.69 4.80
CA PHE A 217 5.80 -11.69 3.72
C PHE A 217 6.66 -12.89 4.13
N VAL A 218 7.89 -12.62 4.55
CA VAL A 218 8.87 -13.64 4.90
C VAL A 218 8.48 -14.38 6.18
N GLY A 219 8.07 -13.65 7.21
CA GLY A 219 7.76 -14.19 8.53
C GLY A 219 6.57 -15.15 8.49
N PHE A 220 5.44 -14.73 7.90
CA PHE A 220 4.28 -15.62 7.78
C PHE A 220 4.59 -16.83 6.91
N THR A 221 5.34 -16.66 5.81
CA THR A 221 5.77 -17.79 4.97
C THR A 221 6.64 -18.75 5.75
N ALA A 222 7.64 -18.28 6.47
CA ALA A 222 8.53 -19.12 7.25
C ALA A 222 7.77 -19.92 8.36
N MET A 223 6.85 -19.25 9.07
CA MET A 223 6.04 -19.87 10.13
C MET A 223 5.09 -20.94 9.60
N SER A 224 4.60 -20.80 8.38
CA SER A 224 3.52 -21.63 7.83
C SER A 224 3.93 -22.52 6.64
N LEU A 225 5.20 -22.50 6.24
CA LEU A 225 5.71 -23.18 5.04
C LEU A 225 5.28 -24.64 4.92
N LYS A 226 5.26 -25.36 6.07
CA LYS A 226 4.86 -26.78 6.15
C LYS A 226 3.37 -26.99 6.35
N GLN A 227 2.58 -25.92 6.51
CA GLN A 227 1.16 -25.97 6.80
C GLN A 227 0.29 -25.71 5.57
N ASN A 228 0.88 -25.12 4.53
CA ASN A 228 0.21 -24.69 3.31
C ASN A 228 0.83 -25.38 2.09
N ASP A 229 0.04 -25.45 1.04
CA ASP A 229 0.49 -25.93 -0.27
C ASP A 229 1.39 -24.90 -0.99
N TRP A 230 1.88 -25.26 -2.17
CA TRP A 230 2.73 -24.38 -2.98
C TRP A 230 2.04 -23.08 -3.35
N GLY A 231 0.76 -23.15 -3.76
CA GLY A 231 -0.01 -21.98 -4.18
C GLY A 231 -0.19 -20.99 -3.03
N GLY A 232 -0.59 -21.48 -1.87
CA GLY A 232 -0.70 -20.68 -0.66
C GLY A 232 0.62 -20.05 -0.21
N ASN A 233 1.72 -20.81 -0.27
CA ASN A 233 3.03 -20.29 0.07
C ASN A 233 3.50 -19.19 -0.90
N ILE A 234 3.26 -19.33 -2.22
CA ILE A 234 3.55 -18.30 -3.21
C ILE A 234 2.64 -17.08 -2.97
N ALA A 235 1.36 -17.28 -2.73
CA ALA A 235 0.42 -16.19 -2.49
C ALA A 235 0.86 -15.32 -1.31
N GLN A 236 1.24 -15.91 -0.18
CA GLN A 236 1.67 -15.14 0.99
C GLN A 236 3.08 -14.56 0.89
N SER A 237 4.00 -15.23 0.16
CA SER A 237 5.39 -14.76 0.05
C SER A 237 5.61 -13.70 -1.03
N LEU A 238 4.82 -13.71 -2.11
CA LEU A 238 5.03 -12.84 -3.27
C LEU A 238 3.83 -11.99 -3.67
N ILE A 239 2.61 -12.33 -3.20
CA ILE A 239 1.43 -11.51 -3.52
C ILE A 239 1.02 -10.68 -2.31
N THR A 240 0.63 -11.32 -1.19
CA THR A 240 0.26 -10.58 0.02
C THR A 240 0.18 -11.49 1.24
N PRO A 241 0.76 -11.10 2.38
CA PRO A 241 0.60 -11.84 3.64
C PRO A 241 -0.80 -11.67 4.24
N LYS A 242 -1.64 -10.77 3.71
CA LYS A 242 -3.04 -10.59 4.16
C LYS A 242 -3.90 -11.85 4.01
N VAL A 243 -3.48 -12.82 3.21
CA VAL A 243 -4.14 -14.13 3.13
C VAL A 243 -4.19 -14.85 4.49
N GLN A 244 -3.31 -14.47 5.42
CA GLN A 244 -3.33 -14.98 6.80
C GLN A 244 -4.32 -14.23 7.71
N PHE A 245 -4.96 -13.16 7.25
CA PHE A 245 -5.85 -12.34 8.09
C PHE A 245 -6.96 -13.15 8.79
N PRO A 246 -7.64 -14.11 8.14
CA PRO A 246 -8.63 -14.94 8.82
C PRO A 246 -8.05 -15.73 10.02
N ASN A 247 -6.81 -16.21 9.91
CA ASN A 247 -6.12 -16.92 10.97
C ASN A 247 -5.73 -15.98 12.12
N LEU A 248 -5.37 -14.73 11.81
CA LEU A 248 -5.05 -13.71 12.80
C LEU A 248 -6.27 -13.26 13.60
N VAL A 249 -7.45 -13.26 12.99
CA VAL A 249 -8.72 -13.01 13.70
C VAL A 249 -9.00 -14.14 14.70
N LYS A 250 -8.72 -15.40 14.33
CA LYS A 250 -8.87 -16.57 15.22
C LYS A 250 -7.82 -16.58 16.35
N ASN A 251 -6.57 -16.23 16.04
CA ASN A 251 -5.47 -16.18 17.02
C ASN A 251 -4.58 -14.94 16.78
N PRO A 252 -4.89 -13.79 17.41
CA PRO A 252 -4.12 -12.55 17.21
C PRO A 252 -2.66 -12.62 17.64
N ARG A 253 -2.29 -13.60 18.50
CA ARG A 253 -0.89 -13.76 18.96
C ARG A 253 0.07 -14.15 17.83
N LEU A 254 -0.46 -14.65 16.72
CA LEU A 254 0.34 -15.02 15.55
C LEU A 254 1.00 -13.82 14.84
N VAL A 255 0.59 -12.58 15.13
CA VAL A 255 1.26 -11.37 14.62
C VAL A 255 2.55 -11.03 15.39
N ILE A 256 2.71 -11.54 16.63
CA ILE A 256 3.84 -11.19 17.49
C ILE A 256 5.19 -11.51 16.84
N PRO A 257 5.42 -12.73 16.30
CA PRO A 257 6.72 -13.06 15.72
C PRO A 257 7.16 -12.11 14.59
N PRO A 258 6.36 -11.88 13.54
CA PRO A 258 6.80 -10.98 12.46
C PRO A 258 6.81 -9.50 12.90
N PHE A 259 5.95 -9.05 13.84
CA PHE A 259 6.02 -7.68 14.35
C PHE A 259 7.28 -7.42 15.17
N VAL A 260 7.64 -8.34 16.08
CA VAL A 260 8.90 -8.22 16.85
C VAL A 260 10.11 -8.36 15.92
N SER A 261 10.04 -9.25 14.95
CA SER A 261 11.11 -9.39 13.95
C SER A 261 11.32 -8.08 13.17
N SER A 262 10.25 -7.36 12.81
CA SER A 262 10.36 -6.08 12.10
C SER A 262 11.10 -5.01 12.92
N LEU A 263 10.89 -4.96 14.24
CA LEU A 263 11.61 -4.07 15.16
C LEU A 263 13.12 -4.33 15.18
N ILE A 264 13.55 -5.56 14.94
CA ILE A 264 14.96 -5.96 14.91
C ILE A 264 15.56 -5.71 13.54
N CYS A 265 14.85 -6.11 12.48
CA CYS A 265 15.39 -6.13 11.13
C CYS A 265 15.55 -4.73 10.50
N ALA A 266 14.64 -3.79 10.83
CA ALA A 266 14.70 -2.45 10.25
C ALA A 266 15.92 -1.65 10.71
N PRO A 267 16.29 -1.57 12.01
CA PRO A 267 17.54 -0.94 12.42
C PRO A 267 18.77 -1.60 11.79
N VAL A 268 18.80 -2.92 11.66
CA VAL A 268 19.91 -3.61 10.97
C VAL A 268 20.02 -3.14 9.52
N ALA A 269 18.91 -3.02 8.80
CA ALA A 269 18.92 -2.53 7.43
C ALA A 269 19.37 -1.07 7.32
N THR A 270 18.82 -0.19 8.17
CA THR A 270 19.03 1.26 8.04
C THR A 270 20.34 1.73 8.66
N MET A 271 20.75 1.14 9.79
CA MET A 271 21.94 1.60 10.54
C MET A 271 23.19 0.80 10.19
N MET A 272 23.11 -0.54 10.05
CA MET A 272 24.28 -1.36 9.76
C MET A 272 24.57 -1.43 8.25
N PHE A 273 23.53 -1.61 7.43
CA PHE A 273 23.68 -1.67 5.98
C PHE A 273 23.43 -0.35 5.27
N HIS A 274 23.04 0.70 5.99
CA HIS A 274 22.73 2.02 5.44
C HIS A 274 21.78 1.99 4.25
N LEU A 275 20.83 1.06 4.27
CA LEU A 275 19.85 0.89 3.20
C LEU A 275 18.97 2.13 3.09
N LYS A 276 18.84 2.62 1.86
CA LYS A 276 17.98 3.75 1.49
C LYS A 276 17.17 3.36 0.27
N VAL A 277 15.88 3.67 0.27
CA VAL A 277 15.02 3.41 -0.89
C VAL A 277 14.08 4.57 -1.15
N PRO A 278 13.61 4.78 -2.39
CA PRO A 278 12.62 5.80 -2.67
C PRO A 278 11.27 5.44 -1.99
N TYR A 279 10.45 6.46 -1.70
CA TYR A 279 9.19 6.29 -0.98
C TYR A 279 8.19 5.38 -1.69
N GLU A 280 8.26 5.28 -3.00
CA GLU A 280 7.42 4.40 -3.81
C GLU A 280 7.57 2.91 -3.45
N LEU A 281 8.72 2.53 -2.89
CA LEU A 281 8.98 1.16 -2.44
C LEU A 281 8.56 0.91 -0.97
N GLY A 282 8.43 1.98 -0.18
CA GLY A 282 8.32 1.90 1.28
C GLY A 282 7.21 0.99 1.81
N GLY A 283 6.11 0.85 1.10
CA GLY A 283 4.96 0.04 1.55
C GLY A 283 4.75 -1.27 0.79
N LEU A 284 5.65 -1.64 -0.15
CA LEU A 284 5.42 -2.75 -1.07
C LEU A 284 5.83 -4.12 -0.47
N GLY A 285 6.84 -4.16 0.39
CA GLY A 285 7.41 -5.43 0.86
C GLY A 285 7.96 -6.27 -0.29
N LEU A 286 7.68 -7.58 -0.29
CA LEU A 286 8.08 -8.51 -1.37
C LEU A 286 7.04 -8.62 -2.51
N ASN A 287 5.98 -7.82 -2.48
CA ASN A 287 4.93 -7.91 -3.49
C ASN A 287 5.50 -7.93 -4.91
N SER A 288 5.24 -9.03 -5.63
CA SER A 288 5.65 -9.29 -7.03
C SER A 288 7.14 -9.02 -7.30
N LEU A 289 8.00 -9.09 -6.27
CA LEU A 289 9.44 -8.79 -6.32
C LEU A 289 9.77 -7.37 -6.83
N ILE A 290 8.81 -6.44 -6.80
CA ILE A 290 8.98 -5.08 -7.32
C ILE A 290 10.15 -4.37 -6.63
N ALA A 291 10.15 -4.37 -5.28
CA ALA A 291 11.18 -3.68 -4.52
C ALA A 291 12.60 -4.25 -4.74
N PRO A 292 12.86 -5.56 -4.60
CA PRO A 292 14.20 -6.09 -4.83
C PRO A 292 14.69 -5.90 -6.27
N LEU A 293 13.83 -6.06 -7.28
CA LEU A 293 14.20 -5.82 -8.69
C LEU A 293 14.49 -4.34 -8.95
N ASN A 294 13.71 -3.43 -8.36
CA ASN A 294 13.93 -1.99 -8.46
C ASN A 294 15.24 -1.56 -7.77
N ILE A 295 15.54 -2.11 -6.59
CA ILE A 295 16.82 -1.87 -5.89
C ILE A 295 17.98 -2.35 -6.75
N LEU A 296 17.89 -3.56 -7.31
CA LEU A 296 18.92 -4.07 -8.19
C LEU A 296 19.17 -3.17 -9.41
N ALA A 297 18.12 -2.74 -10.08
CA ALA A 297 18.18 -1.93 -11.30
C ALA A 297 18.71 -0.51 -11.08
N ASN A 298 18.39 0.10 -9.91
CA ASN A 298 18.68 1.50 -9.65
C ASN A 298 19.89 1.73 -8.74
N GLN A 299 20.18 0.77 -7.85
CA GLN A 299 21.21 0.91 -6.81
C GLN A 299 22.30 -0.16 -6.88
N GLY A 300 22.05 -1.24 -7.66
CA GLY A 300 22.99 -2.33 -7.87
C GLY A 300 22.92 -3.44 -6.83
N THR A 301 23.95 -4.31 -6.85
CA THR A 301 23.97 -5.56 -6.06
C THR A 301 24.19 -5.34 -4.57
N GLY A 302 24.97 -4.34 -4.17
CA GLY A 302 25.26 -4.06 -2.75
C GLY A 302 23.99 -3.79 -1.93
N PRO A 303 23.18 -2.78 -2.28
CA PRO A 303 21.90 -2.52 -1.60
C PRO A 303 20.90 -3.66 -1.71
N LEU A 304 20.89 -4.43 -2.82
CA LEU A 304 20.08 -5.64 -2.92
C LEU A 304 20.49 -6.69 -1.90
N LEU A 305 21.78 -6.95 -1.74
CA LEU A 305 22.29 -7.90 -0.74
C LEU A 305 21.97 -7.44 0.68
N ALA A 306 22.08 -6.14 0.98
CA ALA A 306 21.66 -5.55 2.24
C ALA A 306 20.16 -5.78 2.51
N TYR A 307 19.32 -5.53 1.50
CA TYR A 307 17.88 -5.78 1.56
C TYR A 307 17.57 -7.26 1.80
N VAL A 308 18.23 -8.17 1.07
CA VAL A 308 18.02 -9.63 1.23
C VAL A 308 18.50 -10.08 2.61
N ALA A 309 19.65 -9.63 3.08
CA ALA A 309 20.18 -9.99 4.38
C ALA A 309 19.25 -9.55 5.53
N ALA A 310 18.86 -8.27 5.55
CA ALA A 310 18.06 -7.69 6.62
C ALA A 310 16.55 -7.93 6.46
N GLY A 311 16.03 -8.00 5.23
CA GLY A 311 14.60 -8.12 4.94
C GLY A 311 14.12 -9.55 4.68
N VAL A 312 15.02 -10.47 4.29
CA VAL A 312 14.64 -11.85 3.98
C VAL A 312 15.33 -12.84 4.93
N ILE A 313 16.66 -12.86 4.97
CA ILE A 313 17.40 -13.89 5.73
C ILE A 313 17.20 -13.71 7.23
N LEU A 314 17.48 -12.52 7.75
CA LEU A 314 17.36 -12.23 9.18
C LEU A 314 15.93 -12.47 9.71
N PRO A 315 14.85 -12.02 9.02
CA PRO A 315 13.48 -12.29 9.45
C PRO A 315 13.13 -13.78 9.54
N ILE A 316 13.66 -14.65 8.68
CA ILE A 316 13.44 -16.10 8.76
C ILE A 316 13.85 -16.60 10.15
N PHE A 317 15.07 -16.29 10.58
CA PHE A 317 15.59 -16.77 11.84
C PHE A 317 14.91 -16.12 13.05
N THR A 318 14.74 -14.80 13.03
CA THR A 318 14.13 -14.09 14.16
C THR A 318 12.67 -14.46 14.32
N THR A 319 11.91 -14.54 13.23
CA THR A 319 10.49 -14.91 13.28
C THR A 319 10.29 -16.35 13.70
N LEU A 320 11.07 -17.30 13.15
CA LEU A 320 10.99 -18.72 13.55
C LEU A 320 11.39 -18.91 15.01
N GLY A 321 12.41 -18.20 15.48
CA GLY A 321 12.83 -18.24 16.88
C GLY A 321 11.70 -17.78 17.81
N ILE A 322 11.11 -16.61 17.57
CA ILE A 322 10.00 -16.09 18.36
C ILE A 322 8.76 -17.00 18.26
N TYR A 323 8.46 -17.51 17.06
CA TYR A 323 7.35 -18.44 16.86
C TYR A 323 7.54 -19.76 17.62
N HIS A 324 8.79 -20.24 17.72
CA HIS A 324 9.11 -21.40 18.54
C HIS A 324 8.78 -21.15 20.03
N PHE A 325 9.16 -19.98 20.56
CA PHE A 325 8.78 -19.58 21.93
C PHE A 325 7.26 -19.53 22.12
N LEU A 326 6.52 -18.94 21.16
CA LEU A 326 5.06 -18.94 21.24
C LEU A 326 4.47 -20.35 21.34
N LYS A 327 5.05 -21.32 20.60
CA LYS A 327 4.63 -22.72 20.68
C LYS A 327 4.94 -23.36 22.06
N LEU A 328 6.09 -23.06 22.64
CA LEU A 328 6.46 -23.54 23.96
C LEU A 328 5.49 -23.06 25.06
N PHE A 329 5.01 -21.79 24.92
CA PHE A 329 4.00 -21.24 25.84
C PHE A 329 2.55 -21.67 25.50
N GLY A 330 2.35 -22.50 24.48
CA GLY A 330 1.02 -22.92 24.04
C GLY A 330 0.17 -21.81 23.37
N TRP A 331 0.81 -20.69 22.99
CA TRP A 331 0.13 -19.54 22.35
C TRP A 331 -0.06 -19.72 20.85
N ALA A 332 0.65 -20.64 20.24
CA ALA A 332 0.51 -21.04 18.85
C ALA A 332 0.56 -22.57 18.73
N LYS A 333 -0.25 -23.12 17.83
CA LYS A 333 -0.33 -24.56 17.58
C LYS A 333 0.00 -24.86 16.11
N ALA A 334 0.37 -26.11 15.83
CA ALA A 334 0.48 -26.58 14.45
C ALA A 334 -0.90 -26.51 13.78
N GLY A 335 -0.96 -25.93 12.57
CA GLY A 335 -2.21 -25.73 11.84
C GLY A 335 -2.85 -24.35 12.00
N ASP A 336 -2.45 -23.55 12.99
CA ASP A 336 -3.03 -22.20 13.22
C ASP A 336 -2.85 -21.23 12.02
N LEU A 337 -1.86 -21.48 11.15
CA LEU A 337 -1.58 -20.67 9.96
C LEU A 337 -1.93 -21.41 8.67
N ARG A 338 -2.72 -22.47 8.74
CA ARG A 338 -3.21 -23.17 7.55
C ARG A 338 -4.25 -22.29 6.86
N MET A 339 -4.01 -22.02 5.59
CA MET A 339 -4.96 -21.31 4.74
C MET A 339 -6.01 -22.28 4.21
N GLU A 340 -7.29 -21.92 4.35
CA GLU A 340 -8.37 -22.61 3.67
C GLU A 340 -8.38 -22.10 2.23
N VAL A 341 -8.08 -22.98 1.27
CA VAL A 341 -8.22 -22.66 -0.15
C VAL A 341 -9.71 -22.50 -0.43
N GLN A 342 -10.13 -21.27 -0.76
CA GLN A 342 -11.48 -21.00 -1.28
C GLN A 342 -11.52 -21.23 -2.79
#